data_6abaaec8d89561ea7b0fe66313101eff
#
_entry.id   6abaaec8d89561ea7b0fe66313101eff
#
_cell.length_a   1.000
_cell.length_b   1.000
_cell.length_c   1.000
_cell.angle_alpha   90.00
_cell.angle_beta   90.00
_cell.angle_gamma   90.00
#
_symmetry.space_group_name_H-M   'P 1'
#
loop_
_entity.id
_entity.type
_entity.pdbx_description
1 polymer ?
#
loop_
_entity_poly.entity_id
_entity_poly.type
_entity_poly.pdbx_seq_one_letter_code
_entity_poly.pdbx_strand_id
1 'polypeptide(L)'
;MSNPKYKIQKTELLSDNWYILNRVTVDYQKKDGTWDTQKREVYDRGNGAAILLYNIHKRTVVLTRQFRLPTYMNGNPTGMLTEVCAGLLDEDDPVACIIRETEEETGYRLSSVRKVFESYMSPGAVTEILYFFVVLSF
;
A
#
# COMPACT_ATOMS: atom_id res chain seq x y z
N MET A 1 12.60 -26.71 0.80
CA MET A 1 13.24 -25.85 -0.23
C MET A 1 14.05 -24.81 0.50
N SER A 2 15.35 -24.64 0.18
CA SER A 2 16.18 -23.58 0.78
C SER A 2 15.65 -22.22 0.27
N ASN A 3 15.58 -21.23 1.17
CA ASN A 3 15.25 -19.86 0.77
C ASN A 3 16.29 -19.36 -0.25
N PRO A 4 15.86 -18.61 -1.27
CA PRO A 4 16.80 -18.02 -2.22
C PRO A 4 17.78 -17.10 -1.48
N LYS A 5 19.06 -17.23 -1.81
CA LYS A 5 20.09 -16.33 -1.29
C LYS A 5 20.17 -15.10 -2.17
N TYR A 6 20.25 -13.93 -1.54
CA TYR A 6 20.41 -12.65 -2.24
C TYR A 6 21.38 -11.75 -1.47
N LYS A 7 22.03 -10.85 -2.20
CA LYS A 7 22.94 -9.84 -1.65
C LYS A 7 22.68 -8.52 -2.31
N ILE A 8 22.33 -7.51 -1.53
CA ILE A 8 22.28 -6.14 -2.03
C ILE A 8 23.72 -5.66 -2.19
N GLN A 9 24.11 -5.32 -3.42
CA GLN A 9 25.45 -4.85 -3.75
C GLN A 9 25.54 -3.32 -3.65
N LYS A 10 24.50 -2.62 -4.11
CA LYS A 10 24.48 -1.17 -4.15
C LYS A 10 23.05 -0.65 -4.13
N THR A 11 22.84 0.45 -3.41
CA THR A 11 21.62 1.26 -3.47
C THR A 11 22.01 2.66 -3.93
N GLU A 12 21.37 3.16 -4.98
CA GLU A 12 21.58 4.46 -5.58
C GLU A 12 20.28 5.26 -5.50
N LEU A 13 20.33 6.42 -4.85
CA LEU A 13 19.20 7.33 -4.81
C LEU A 13 18.99 7.96 -6.20
N LEU A 14 17.79 7.79 -6.78
CA LEU A 14 17.40 8.40 -8.05
C LEU A 14 16.56 9.65 -7.85
N SER A 15 15.70 9.66 -6.85
CA SER A 15 14.84 10.79 -6.51
C SER A 15 14.46 10.75 -5.03
N ASP A 16 14.45 11.91 -4.40
CA ASP A 16 14.01 12.16 -3.03
C ASP A 16 13.18 13.46 -3.02
N ASN A 17 12.05 13.44 -3.75
CA ASN A 17 11.13 14.58 -3.82
C ASN A 17 9.94 14.38 -2.88
N TRP A 18 8.86 13.76 -3.38
CA TRP A 18 7.71 13.41 -2.54
C TRP A 18 7.96 12.10 -1.79
N TYR A 19 8.43 11.08 -2.52
CA TYR A 19 8.80 9.77 -2.00
C TYR A 19 10.16 9.38 -2.55
N ILE A 20 10.74 8.33 -1.97
CA ILE A 20 12.08 7.89 -2.32
C ILE A 20 12.04 6.91 -3.48
N LEU A 21 12.80 7.17 -4.55
CA LEU A 21 13.05 6.24 -5.63
C LEU A 21 14.52 5.84 -5.63
N ASN A 22 14.78 4.56 -5.43
CA ASN A 22 16.13 4.00 -5.46
C ASN A 22 16.31 3.05 -6.65
N ARG A 23 17.56 2.98 -7.15
CA ARG A 23 18.04 1.87 -7.97
C ARG A 23 18.86 0.92 -7.10
N VAL A 24 18.42 -0.32 -7.00
CA VAL A 24 19.08 -1.37 -6.22
C VAL A 24 19.74 -2.37 -7.16
N THR A 25 21.05 -2.60 -6.98
CA THR A 25 21.77 -3.72 -7.61
C THR A 25 21.78 -4.87 -6.64
N VAL A 26 21.24 -6.01 -7.03
CA VAL A 26 21.12 -7.20 -6.19
C VAL A 26 21.62 -8.43 -6.94
N ASP A 27 22.47 -9.22 -6.27
CA ASP A 27 22.81 -10.57 -6.71
C ASP A 27 21.83 -11.55 -6.09
N TYR A 28 21.32 -12.46 -6.91
CA TYR A 28 20.45 -13.50 -6.41
C TYR A 28 20.86 -14.87 -6.94
N GLN A 29 20.78 -15.89 -6.09
CA GLN A 29 21.15 -17.26 -6.45
C GLN A 29 19.95 -17.98 -7.07
N LYS A 30 20.14 -18.46 -8.31
CA LYS A 30 19.16 -19.29 -9.00
C LYS A 30 19.04 -20.69 -8.41
N LYS A 31 18.02 -21.43 -8.80
CA LYS A 31 17.77 -22.81 -8.33
C LYS A 31 18.91 -23.77 -8.70
N ASP A 32 19.61 -23.53 -9.79
CA ASP A 32 20.77 -24.30 -10.25
C ASP A 32 22.07 -23.96 -9.51
N GLY A 33 22.02 -23.02 -8.56
CA GLY A 33 23.15 -22.55 -7.77
C GLY A 33 23.97 -21.42 -8.40
N THR A 34 23.70 -21.05 -9.64
CA THR A 34 24.36 -19.92 -10.31
C THR A 34 23.85 -18.59 -9.77
N TRP A 35 24.68 -17.55 -9.83
CA TRP A 35 24.33 -16.20 -9.42
C TRP A 35 23.98 -15.34 -10.63
N ASP A 36 23.00 -14.46 -10.42
CA ASP A 36 22.55 -13.49 -11.42
C ASP A 36 22.49 -12.10 -10.78
N THR A 37 23.01 -11.10 -11.49
CA THR A 37 22.99 -9.71 -11.04
C THR A 37 21.85 -8.96 -11.72
N GLN A 38 20.98 -8.36 -10.93
CA GLN A 38 19.85 -7.59 -11.42
C GLN A 38 19.86 -6.17 -10.87
N LYS A 39 19.32 -5.25 -11.67
CA LYS A 39 19.04 -3.87 -11.24
C LYS A 39 17.53 -3.67 -11.23
N ARG A 40 17.01 -3.11 -10.14
CA ARG A 40 15.59 -2.80 -9.95
C ARG A 40 15.43 -1.39 -9.45
N GLU A 41 14.39 -0.72 -9.93
CA GLU A 41 13.92 0.52 -9.32
C GLU A 41 12.90 0.18 -8.25
N VAL A 42 13.07 0.79 -7.09
CA VAL A 42 12.28 0.53 -5.89
C VAL A 42 11.74 1.87 -5.40
N TYR A 43 10.42 1.99 -5.40
CA TYR A 43 9.71 3.18 -4.96
C TYR A 43 9.19 2.97 -3.55
N ASP A 44 9.64 3.79 -2.63
CA ASP A 44 9.24 3.77 -1.22
C ASP A 44 8.36 5.00 -0.93
N ARG A 45 7.10 4.73 -0.64
CA ARG A 45 6.10 5.72 -0.25
C ARG A 45 5.53 5.48 1.17
N GLY A 46 6.16 4.59 1.93
CA GLY A 46 5.65 4.12 3.21
C GLY A 46 4.54 3.07 3.08
N ASN A 47 4.05 2.64 4.22
CA ASN A 47 2.95 1.69 4.33
C ASN A 47 1.62 2.41 4.51
N GLY A 48 0.51 1.71 4.33
CA GLY A 48 -0.83 2.27 4.47
C GLY A 48 -1.81 1.36 5.19
N ALA A 49 -2.98 1.90 5.49
CA ALA A 49 -4.13 1.16 6.01
C ALA A 49 -5.38 1.47 5.18
N ALA A 50 -6.25 0.50 5.02
CA ALA A 50 -7.51 0.63 4.30
C ALA A 50 -8.64 -0.07 5.08
N ILE A 51 -9.87 0.44 4.98
CA ILE A 51 -11.01 -0.11 5.71
C ILE A 51 -12.26 -0.19 4.87
N LEU A 52 -12.95 -1.32 4.94
CA LEU A 52 -14.31 -1.45 4.44
C LEU A 52 -15.30 -1.16 5.57
N LEU A 53 -16.05 -0.06 5.41
CA LEU A 53 -17.15 0.32 6.29
C LEU A 53 -18.43 -0.34 5.78
N TYR A 54 -18.94 -1.36 6.47
CA TYR A 54 -20.15 -2.10 6.11
C TYR A 54 -21.27 -1.89 7.12
N ASN A 55 -22.37 -1.29 6.68
CA ASN A 55 -23.58 -1.17 7.49
C ASN A 55 -24.43 -2.44 7.34
N ILE A 56 -24.43 -3.28 8.36
CA ILE A 56 -25.12 -4.59 8.35
C ILE A 56 -26.64 -4.42 8.26
N HIS A 57 -27.21 -3.37 8.86
CA HIS A 57 -28.65 -3.14 8.87
C HIS A 57 -29.16 -2.64 7.53
N LYS A 58 -28.45 -1.71 6.91
CA LYS A 58 -28.78 -1.15 5.59
C LYS A 58 -28.25 -2.01 4.44
N ARG A 59 -27.35 -2.94 4.71
CA ARG A 59 -26.62 -3.75 3.71
C ARG A 59 -25.91 -2.90 2.66
N THR A 60 -25.25 -1.85 3.12
CA THR A 60 -24.52 -0.88 2.29
C THR A 60 -23.08 -0.76 2.74
N VAL A 61 -22.21 -0.28 1.86
CA VAL A 61 -20.84 0.10 2.15
C VAL A 61 -20.66 1.61 1.98
N VAL A 62 -19.70 2.19 2.71
CA VAL A 62 -19.25 3.57 2.49
C VAL A 62 -17.96 3.50 1.69
N LEU A 63 -17.90 4.25 0.63
CA LEU A 63 -16.75 4.37 -0.26
C LEU A 63 -16.42 5.86 -0.46
N THR A 64 -15.16 6.15 -0.69
CA THR A 64 -14.66 7.48 -1.09
C THR A 64 -14.53 7.54 -2.60
N ARG A 65 -14.61 8.75 -3.17
CA ARG A 65 -14.37 8.96 -4.60
C ARG A 65 -13.38 10.09 -4.79
N GLN A 66 -12.19 9.75 -5.31
CA GLN A 66 -11.07 10.67 -5.37
C GLN A 66 -10.44 10.69 -6.77
N PHE A 67 -9.79 11.80 -7.13
CA PHE A 67 -8.96 11.90 -8.32
C PHE A 67 -7.61 11.21 -8.07
N ARG A 68 -7.24 10.30 -8.96
CA ARG A 68 -5.98 9.56 -8.92
C ARG A 68 -5.21 9.79 -10.22
N LEU A 69 -4.27 10.75 -10.20
CA LEU A 69 -3.49 11.14 -11.38
C LEU A 69 -2.85 9.95 -12.13
N PRO A 70 -2.23 8.94 -11.47
CA PRO A 70 -1.66 7.80 -12.19
C PRO A 70 -2.68 7.04 -13.03
N THR A 71 -3.92 6.91 -12.58
CA THR A 71 -4.97 6.23 -13.33
C THR A 71 -5.42 7.05 -14.53
N TYR A 72 -5.48 8.37 -14.39
CA TYR A 72 -5.75 9.28 -15.51
C TYR A 72 -4.70 9.15 -16.60
N MET A 73 -3.42 9.15 -16.23
CA MET A 73 -2.31 8.95 -17.16
C MET A 73 -2.32 7.58 -17.84
N ASN A 74 -2.93 6.58 -17.23
CA ASN A 74 -3.01 5.20 -17.76
C ASN A 74 -4.40 4.88 -18.33
N GLY A 75 -5.12 5.87 -18.86
CA GLY A 75 -6.31 5.66 -19.68
C GLY A 75 -7.65 5.74 -18.96
N ASN A 76 -7.69 6.06 -17.65
CA ASN A 76 -8.95 6.41 -16.98
C ASN A 76 -9.34 7.86 -17.36
N PRO A 77 -10.34 8.08 -18.21
CA PRO A 77 -10.58 9.39 -18.81
C PRO A 77 -11.02 10.48 -17.81
N THR A 78 -11.50 10.08 -16.64
CA THR A 78 -11.87 11.01 -15.57
C THR A 78 -10.83 11.12 -14.47
N GLY A 79 -9.93 10.14 -14.35
CA GLY A 79 -9.00 9.99 -13.24
C GLY A 79 -9.68 9.69 -11.90
N MET A 80 -11.03 9.64 -11.87
CA MET A 80 -11.78 9.39 -10.64
C MET A 80 -11.85 7.90 -10.33
N LEU A 81 -11.48 7.51 -9.11
CA LEU A 81 -11.67 6.16 -8.57
C LEU A 81 -12.66 6.18 -7.40
N THR A 82 -13.42 5.08 -7.30
CA THR A 82 -14.24 4.77 -6.13
C THR A 82 -13.50 3.73 -5.33
N GLU A 83 -13.15 4.07 -4.10
CA GLU A 83 -12.23 3.31 -3.25
C GLU A 83 -12.80 3.14 -1.84
N VAL A 84 -12.28 2.19 -1.09
CA VAL A 84 -12.46 2.17 0.36
C VAL A 84 -11.65 3.31 0.98
N CYS A 85 -12.04 3.78 2.18
CA CYS A 85 -11.27 4.76 2.92
C CYS A 85 -9.87 4.18 3.22
N ALA A 86 -8.82 4.98 2.99
CA ALA A 86 -7.44 4.55 3.17
C ALA A 86 -6.51 5.74 3.36
N GLY A 87 -5.44 5.53 4.14
CA GLY A 87 -4.40 6.53 4.36
C GLY A 87 -3.02 5.93 4.59
N LEU A 88 -2.01 6.78 4.55
CA LEU A 88 -0.63 6.41 4.88
C LEU A 88 -0.46 6.33 6.40
N LEU A 89 0.37 5.39 6.86
CA LEU A 89 0.60 5.20 8.30
C LEU A 89 1.39 6.35 8.92
N ASP A 90 2.26 7.00 8.13
CA ASP A 90 3.27 7.91 8.65
C ASP A 90 4.04 7.25 9.82
N GLU A 91 3.88 7.74 11.05
CA GLU A 91 4.45 7.15 12.27
C GLU A 91 3.40 6.42 13.13
N ASP A 92 2.14 6.39 12.70
CA ASP A 92 1.04 5.75 13.44
C ASP A 92 1.08 4.22 13.30
N ASP A 93 0.52 3.53 14.30
CA ASP A 93 0.17 2.12 14.10
C ASP A 93 -1.04 2.00 13.14
N PRO A 94 -1.19 0.86 12.44
CA PRO A 94 -2.24 0.72 11.42
C PRO A 94 -3.68 0.92 11.94
N VAL A 95 -3.95 0.60 13.21
CA VAL A 95 -5.28 0.78 13.82
C VAL A 95 -5.55 2.25 14.10
N ALA A 96 -4.60 2.95 14.71
CA ALA A 96 -4.73 4.38 14.99
C ALA A 96 -4.88 5.18 13.69
N CYS A 97 -4.04 4.88 12.69
CA CYS A 97 -4.11 5.48 11.37
C CYS A 97 -5.50 5.34 10.75
N ILE A 98 -6.03 4.11 10.64
CA ILE A 98 -7.28 3.90 9.90
C ILE A 98 -8.51 4.45 10.63
N ILE A 99 -8.48 4.55 11.96
CA ILE A 99 -9.54 5.21 12.71
C ILE A 99 -9.54 6.71 12.42
N ARG A 100 -8.38 7.36 12.45
CA ARG A 100 -8.18 8.78 12.10
C ARG A 100 -8.63 9.07 10.68
N GLU A 101 -8.09 8.34 9.69
CA GLU A 101 -8.43 8.51 8.28
C GLU A 101 -9.94 8.33 8.01
N THR A 102 -10.58 7.38 8.70
CA THR A 102 -12.03 7.18 8.57
C THR A 102 -12.80 8.40 9.02
N GLU A 103 -12.46 9.00 10.15
CA GLU A 103 -13.11 10.22 10.62
C GLU A 103 -12.86 11.40 9.66
N GLU A 104 -11.62 11.57 9.19
CA GLU A 104 -11.25 12.65 8.28
C GLU A 104 -11.95 12.54 6.90
N GLU A 105 -11.96 11.36 6.30
CA GLU A 105 -12.50 11.18 4.95
C GLU A 105 -14.03 11.00 4.90
N THR A 106 -14.62 10.41 5.95
CA THR A 106 -16.03 10.00 5.92
C THR A 106 -16.90 10.66 6.99
N GLY A 107 -16.29 11.25 8.02
CA GLY A 107 -16.96 11.81 9.19
C GLY A 107 -17.44 10.76 10.19
N TYR A 108 -17.25 9.47 9.96
CA TYR A 108 -17.64 8.42 10.91
C TYR A 108 -16.58 8.20 11.97
N ARG A 109 -17.00 8.15 13.23
CA ARG A 109 -16.14 7.87 14.37
C ARG A 109 -16.22 6.40 14.74
N LEU A 110 -15.07 5.74 14.73
CA LEU A 110 -14.96 4.33 15.03
C LEU A 110 -14.34 4.14 16.42
N SER A 111 -14.94 3.26 17.23
CA SER A 111 -14.38 2.86 18.53
C SER A 111 -13.44 1.66 18.43
N SER A 112 -13.62 0.84 17.39
CA SER A 112 -12.78 -0.34 17.15
C SER A 112 -12.88 -0.77 15.70
N VAL A 113 -11.83 -1.45 15.22
CA VAL A 113 -11.75 -2.01 13.88
C VAL A 113 -11.18 -3.43 13.94
N ARG A 114 -11.51 -4.27 12.98
CA ARG A 114 -10.98 -5.63 12.88
C ARG A 114 -10.05 -5.75 11.69
N LYS A 115 -8.77 -6.08 11.93
CA LYS A 115 -7.84 -6.43 10.87
C LYS A 115 -8.28 -7.73 10.18
N VAL A 116 -8.24 -7.74 8.86
CA VAL A 116 -8.62 -8.89 8.04
C VAL A 116 -7.39 -9.57 7.47
N PHE A 117 -6.51 -8.80 6.83
CA PHE A 117 -5.25 -9.28 6.26
C PHE A 117 -4.30 -8.10 6.02
N GLU A 118 -3.12 -8.40 5.48
CA GLU A 118 -2.18 -7.42 4.93
C GLU A 118 -1.60 -7.96 3.64
N SER A 119 -1.20 -7.07 2.73
CA SER A 119 -0.62 -7.46 1.46
C SER A 119 0.34 -6.41 0.93
N TYR A 120 1.36 -6.84 0.21
CA TYR A 120 2.18 -5.94 -0.58
C TYR A 120 1.39 -5.40 -1.77
N MET A 121 1.51 -4.09 -2.00
CA MET A 121 0.85 -3.39 -3.11
C MET A 121 1.85 -3.10 -4.21
N SER A 122 1.57 -3.61 -5.45
CA SER A 122 2.48 -3.48 -6.60
C SER A 122 3.93 -3.93 -6.33
N PRO A 123 4.15 -5.16 -5.80
CA PRO A 123 5.46 -5.58 -5.25
C PRO A 123 6.57 -5.72 -6.29
N GLY A 124 6.27 -5.51 -7.57
CA GLY A 124 7.28 -5.46 -8.63
C GLY A 124 8.15 -4.19 -8.62
N ALA A 125 7.68 -3.12 -7.96
CA ALA A 125 8.39 -1.84 -7.93
C ALA A 125 8.18 -1.02 -6.64
N VAL A 126 7.17 -1.34 -5.83
CA VAL A 126 6.77 -0.55 -4.66
C VAL A 126 6.95 -1.36 -3.38
N THR A 127 7.46 -0.72 -2.32
CA THR A 127 7.70 -1.37 -1.01
C THR A 127 6.45 -1.49 -0.16
N GLU A 128 5.37 -0.81 -0.50
CA GLU A 128 4.18 -0.61 0.32
C GLU A 128 3.53 -1.93 0.77
N ILE A 129 3.30 -2.03 2.08
CA ILE A 129 2.36 -2.96 2.69
C ILE A 129 1.08 -2.19 3.02
N LEU A 130 -0.08 -2.73 2.64
CA LEU A 130 -1.38 -2.20 3.01
C LEU A 130 -2.04 -3.13 4.02
N TYR A 131 -2.46 -2.58 5.17
CA TYR A 131 -3.17 -3.28 6.22
C TYR A 131 -4.66 -3.10 6.02
N PHE A 132 -5.41 -4.20 5.89
CA PHE A 132 -6.84 -4.17 5.58
C PHE A 132 -7.69 -4.43 6.81
N PHE A 133 -8.66 -3.56 7.03
CA PHE A 133 -9.59 -3.59 8.14
C PHE A 133 -11.04 -3.66 7.68
N VAL A 134 -11.92 -4.03 8.58
CA VAL A 134 -13.37 -3.97 8.42
C VAL A 134 -14.03 -3.52 9.70
N VAL A 135 -15.12 -2.78 9.57
CA VAL A 135 -16.10 -2.56 10.62
C VAL A 135 -17.49 -2.92 10.10
N LEU A 136 -18.30 -3.59 10.93
CA LEU A 136 -19.60 -4.16 10.52
C LEU A 136 -20.80 -3.36 11.05
N SER A 137 -20.60 -2.26 11.72
CA SER A 137 -21.62 -1.30 12.15
C SER A 137 -20.94 -0.05 12.69
N PHE A 138 -21.48 1.10 12.38
CA PHE A 138 -20.95 2.40 12.74
C PHE A 138 -22.07 3.45 12.69
#